data_90804069381c07a116b9573fe3ba2206
#
_entry.id   90804069381c07a116b9573fe3ba2206
#
_cell.length_a   1.000
_cell.length_b   1.000
_cell.length_c   1.000
_cell.angle_alpha   90.00
_cell.angle_beta   90.00
_cell.angle_gamma   90.00
#
_symmetry.space_group_name_H-M   'P 1'
#
loop_
_entity.id
_entity.type
_entity.pdbx_description
1 polymer ?
#
loop_
_entity_poly.entity_id
_entity_poly.type
_entity_poly.pdbx_seq_one_letter_code
_entity_poly.pdbx_strand_id
1 'polypeptide(L)'
;MCENNQTLAIIRSAQADFVGGYNGRYLYNTKVFMRILLILGTLFLTACSSTPGISVYSFTNSQIEAALDQQIPRLREEISLMGLPVQVEVTNLNVNIGPNNRDVVSLSVDSSAKINAFLLHYSIRLILQIEGSPFYDSEKKAIFLRNVKLLDSNINAGGFNGNLALLDGNVMQIINTFLAVNPVYKLDTSIPKVALLSKLPLNMKVVEGAIKLFPRF
;
A
#
# COMPACT_ATOMS: atom_id res chain seq x y z
N MET A 1 -6.58 11.50 -9.52
CA MET A 1 -6.79 12.77 -10.23
C MET A 1 -6.87 12.45 -11.70
N CYS A 2 -8.06 12.22 -12.22
CA CYS A 2 -8.27 12.11 -13.67
C CYS A 2 -8.56 13.51 -14.18
N GLU A 3 -7.65 14.03 -14.95
CA GLU A 3 -7.75 15.33 -15.61
C GLU A 3 -8.84 15.29 -16.67
N ASN A 4 -9.90 16.04 -16.40
CA ASN A 4 -11.08 16.16 -17.25
C ASN A 4 -10.94 17.40 -18.14
N ASN A 5 -9.91 17.37 -19.05
CA ASN A 5 -9.60 18.52 -19.92
C ASN A 5 -10.19 18.42 -21.32
N GLN A 6 -10.94 17.36 -21.62
CA GLN A 6 -11.58 17.20 -22.94
C GLN A 6 -13.07 17.59 -22.99
N THR A 7 -13.74 17.64 -21.87
CA THR A 7 -15.18 17.94 -21.82
C THR A 7 -15.47 19.45 -21.95
N LEU A 8 -14.53 20.32 -21.63
CA LEU A 8 -14.67 21.78 -21.73
C LEU A 8 -14.49 22.31 -23.17
N ALA A 9 -13.82 21.57 -24.05
CA ALA A 9 -13.64 21.95 -25.44
C ALA A 9 -14.90 21.71 -26.27
N ILE A 10 -15.67 20.67 -25.95
CA ILE A 10 -16.90 20.31 -26.70
C ILE A 10 -18.06 21.25 -26.34
N ILE A 11 -18.10 21.77 -25.13
CA ILE A 11 -19.16 22.71 -24.72
C ILE A 11 -18.96 24.12 -25.29
N ARG A 12 -17.71 24.53 -25.57
CA ARG A 12 -17.42 25.84 -26.17
C ARG A 12 -17.68 25.91 -27.66
N SER A 13 -17.63 24.81 -28.41
CA SER A 13 -17.95 24.78 -29.83
C SER A 13 -19.44 24.75 -30.12
N ALA A 14 -20.27 24.31 -29.17
CA ALA A 14 -21.72 24.25 -29.32
C ALA A 14 -22.44 25.58 -29.03
N GLN A 15 -21.74 26.59 -28.50
CA GLN A 15 -22.36 27.88 -28.10
C GLN A 15 -22.13 29.01 -29.12
N ALA A 16 -21.39 28.77 -30.20
CA ALA A 16 -21.09 29.80 -31.19
C ALA A 16 -22.09 29.90 -32.36
N ASP A 17 -22.98 28.91 -32.55
CA ASP A 17 -23.85 28.86 -33.72
C ASP A 17 -25.34 29.22 -33.45
N PHE A 18 -25.63 29.84 -32.30
CA PHE A 18 -27.02 30.15 -31.95
C PHE A 18 -27.39 31.66 -32.04
N VAL A 19 -26.77 32.42 -32.94
CA VAL A 19 -27.22 33.78 -33.23
C VAL A 19 -27.33 33.95 -34.74
N GLY A 20 -28.53 33.69 -35.29
CA GLY A 20 -28.82 34.03 -36.66
C GLY A 20 -30.11 33.42 -37.22
N GLY A 21 -31.21 34.20 -37.27
CA GLY A 21 -32.25 34.04 -38.25
C GLY A 21 -33.57 33.40 -37.79
N TYR A 22 -34.46 34.18 -37.22
CA TYR A 22 -35.89 33.86 -37.18
C TYR A 22 -36.49 34.00 -38.57
N ASN A 23 -36.85 32.89 -39.22
CA ASN A 23 -38.03 32.71 -40.08
C ASN A 23 -37.95 31.36 -40.80
N GLY A 24 -38.72 30.39 -40.32
CA GLY A 24 -38.89 29.11 -41.00
C GLY A 24 -39.79 28.17 -40.17
N ARG A 25 -41.04 28.02 -40.63
CA ARG A 25 -41.95 27.01 -40.10
C ARG A 25 -41.34 25.63 -40.20
N TYR A 26 -40.66 25.15 -39.20
CA TYR A 26 -40.26 23.74 -39.10
C TYR A 26 -41.41 23.00 -38.40
N LEU A 27 -42.19 22.29 -39.21
CA LEU A 27 -42.99 21.17 -38.73
C LEU A 27 -42.00 20.12 -38.21
N TYR A 28 -41.58 20.29 -36.97
CA TYR A 28 -40.81 19.26 -36.32
C TYR A 28 -41.67 18.03 -36.18
N ASN A 29 -41.29 17.02 -36.96
CA ASN A 29 -41.93 15.68 -36.91
C ASN A 29 -41.72 15.15 -35.48
N THR A 30 -42.75 15.27 -34.65
CA THR A 30 -42.72 14.83 -33.24
C THR A 30 -42.17 13.42 -33.05
N LYS A 31 -42.30 12.58 -34.06
CA LYS A 31 -41.74 11.24 -34.07
C LYS A 31 -40.22 11.20 -34.16
N VAL A 32 -39.59 12.16 -34.84
CA VAL A 32 -38.13 12.24 -34.96
C VAL A 32 -37.54 12.82 -33.66
N PHE A 33 -38.19 13.84 -33.08
CA PHE A 33 -37.76 14.41 -31.80
C PHE A 33 -37.86 13.40 -30.67
N MET A 34 -38.94 12.62 -30.64
CA MET A 34 -39.12 11.56 -29.64
C MET A 34 -38.12 10.41 -29.80
N ARG A 35 -37.71 10.09 -31.05
CA ARG A 35 -36.66 9.08 -31.30
C ARG A 35 -35.26 9.58 -30.88
N ILE A 36 -34.95 10.85 -31.13
CA ILE A 36 -33.67 11.46 -30.68
C ILE A 36 -33.60 11.51 -29.16
N LEU A 37 -34.70 11.87 -28.50
CA LEU A 37 -34.79 11.93 -27.03
C LEU A 37 -34.67 10.53 -26.40
N LEU A 38 -35.22 9.49 -27.04
CA LEU A 38 -35.07 8.10 -26.63
C LEU A 38 -33.63 7.61 -26.79
N ILE A 39 -32.94 7.97 -27.90
CA ILE A 39 -31.55 7.60 -28.13
C ILE A 39 -30.62 8.34 -27.15
N LEU A 40 -30.90 9.63 -26.86
CA LEU A 40 -30.14 10.38 -25.86
C LEU A 40 -30.36 9.82 -24.45
N GLY A 41 -31.56 9.38 -24.12
CA GLY A 41 -31.89 8.76 -22.84
C GLY A 41 -31.20 7.42 -22.60
N THR A 42 -30.99 6.62 -23.66
CA THR A 42 -30.28 5.33 -23.55
C THR A 42 -28.77 5.48 -23.42
N LEU A 43 -28.19 6.60 -23.88
CA LEU A 43 -26.76 6.87 -23.71
C LEU A 43 -26.38 7.19 -22.24
N PHE A 44 -27.32 7.64 -21.42
CA PHE A 44 -27.05 7.91 -19.98
C PHE A 44 -27.12 6.67 -19.10
N LEU A 45 -27.57 5.52 -19.59
CA LEU A 45 -27.69 4.28 -18.82
C LEU A 45 -26.42 3.41 -18.82
N THR A 46 -25.39 3.78 -19.57
CA THR A 46 -24.08 3.12 -19.53
C THR A 46 -23.15 3.72 -18.48
N ALA A 47 -23.67 4.29 -17.39
CA ALA A 47 -22.86 4.64 -16.24
C ALA A 47 -22.29 3.35 -15.66
N CYS A 48 -21.00 3.13 -15.89
CA CYS A 48 -20.22 2.02 -15.39
C CYS A 48 -20.56 1.70 -13.93
N SER A 49 -21.25 0.59 -13.71
CA SER A 49 -21.41 -0.01 -12.38
C SER A 49 -20.21 -0.87 -12.01
N SER A 50 -19.02 -0.36 -12.16
CA SER A 50 -17.90 -0.84 -11.38
C SER A 50 -17.91 -0.04 -10.09
N THR A 51 -18.78 -0.40 -9.15
CA THR A 51 -18.61 -0.01 -7.76
C THR A 51 -17.37 -0.74 -7.24
N PRO A 52 -16.17 -0.12 -7.19
CA PRO A 52 -15.13 -0.63 -6.34
C PRO A 52 -15.75 -0.55 -4.94
N GLY A 53 -15.89 -1.69 -4.27
CA GLY A 53 -16.44 -1.72 -2.92
C GLY A 53 -15.84 -0.59 -2.12
N ILE A 54 -16.67 0.21 -1.46
CA ILE A 54 -16.22 1.40 -0.73
C ILE A 54 -15.20 0.94 0.30
N SER A 55 -13.91 1.13 0.01
CA SER A 55 -12.88 0.83 0.99
C SER A 55 -13.04 1.82 2.13
N VAL A 56 -13.22 1.28 3.32
CA VAL A 56 -13.49 2.09 4.51
C VAL A 56 -12.21 2.70 5.05
N TYR A 57 -11.12 1.98 4.85
CA TYR A 57 -9.79 2.40 5.25
C TYR A 57 -8.74 1.88 4.27
N SER A 58 -7.73 2.69 3.99
CA SER A 58 -6.64 2.34 3.08
C SER A 58 -5.31 2.76 3.70
N PHE A 59 -4.33 1.87 3.66
CA PHE A 59 -2.95 2.13 4.11
C PHE A 59 -2.04 2.18 2.89
N THR A 60 -1.25 3.23 2.81
CA THR A 60 -0.24 3.42 1.75
C THR A 60 1.12 2.89 2.18
N ASN A 61 2.05 2.76 1.24
CA ASN A 61 3.44 2.41 1.51
C ASN A 61 4.02 3.29 2.62
N SER A 62 3.92 4.62 2.49
CA SER A 62 4.50 5.58 3.45
C SER A 62 3.90 5.48 4.86
N GLN A 63 2.63 5.12 4.99
CA GLN A 63 2.01 4.90 6.30
C GLN A 63 2.54 3.65 7.00
N ILE A 64 2.80 2.58 6.24
CA ILE A 64 3.40 1.37 6.78
C ILE A 64 4.88 1.60 7.09
N GLU A 65 5.62 2.31 6.24
CA GLU A 65 7.00 2.74 6.49
C GLU A 65 7.11 3.49 7.82
N ALA A 66 6.29 4.53 8.00
CA ALA A 66 6.29 5.33 9.23
C ALA A 66 5.93 4.50 10.48
N ALA A 67 5.02 3.52 10.34
CA ALA A 67 4.66 2.64 11.44
C ALA A 67 5.79 1.66 11.81
N LEU A 68 6.53 1.16 10.82
CA LEU A 68 7.69 0.30 11.03
C LEU A 68 8.88 1.07 11.61
N ASP A 69 9.13 2.29 11.14
CA ASP A 69 10.18 3.15 11.69
C ASP A 69 10.03 3.38 13.20
N GLN A 70 8.77 3.52 13.67
CA GLN A 70 8.49 3.64 15.10
C GLN A 70 8.80 2.36 15.90
N GLN A 71 8.91 1.21 15.25
CA GLN A 71 9.20 -0.08 15.88
C GLN A 71 10.71 -0.43 15.88
N ILE A 72 11.53 0.25 15.08
CA ILE A 72 12.97 0.01 14.98
C ILE A 72 13.68 0.06 16.35
N PRO A 73 13.37 1.03 17.24
CA PRO A 73 13.97 1.06 18.57
C PRO A 73 13.72 -0.21 19.39
N ARG A 74 12.50 -0.78 19.30
CA ARG A 74 12.12 -2.03 19.99
C ARG A 74 12.88 -3.23 19.41
N LEU A 75 12.97 -3.31 18.07
CA LEU A 75 13.74 -4.38 17.42
C LEU A 75 15.22 -4.35 17.85
N ARG A 76 15.81 -3.16 17.99
CA ARG A 76 17.18 -2.97 18.48
C ARG A 76 17.33 -3.48 19.92
N GLU A 77 16.36 -3.19 20.78
CA GLU A 77 16.32 -3.67 22.15
C GLU A 77 16.22 -5.19 22.24
N GLU A 78 15.33 -5.81 21.45
CA GLU A 78 15.19 -7.28 21.39
C GLU A 78 16.48 -7.97 20.93
N ILE A 79 17.16 -7.46 19.90
CA ILE A 79 18.44 -7.99 19.44
C ILE A 79 19.51 -7.89 20.53
N SER A 80 19.52 -6.80 21.28
CA SER A 80 20.44 -6.61 22.41
C SER A 80 20.17 -7.60 23.54
N LEU A 81 18.90 -7.88 23.85
CA LEU A 81 18.52 -8.86 24.89
C LEU A 81 18.88 -10.30 24.51
N MET A 82 19.06 -10.61 23.25
CA MET A 82 19.57 -11.91 22.77
C MET A 82 21.06 -12.12 23.06
N GLY A 83 21.72 -11.18 23.72
CA GLY A 83 23.14 -11.25 24.10
C GLY A 83 24.11 -11.09 22.93
N LEU A 84 23.64 -10.61 21.79
CA LEU A 84 24.51 -10.29 20.67
C LEU A 84 25.14 -8.91 20.89
N PRO A 85 26.48 -8.77 20.92
CA PRO A 85 27.14 -7.48 21.09
C PRO A 85 27.13 -6.66 19.79
N VAL A 86 25.94 -6.49 19.20
CA VAL A 86 25.74 -5.86 17.90
C VAL A 86 24.88 -4.62 18.07
N GLN A 87 25.38 -3.49 17.60
CA GLN A 87 24.61 -2.27 17.47
C GLN A 87 24.09 -2.18 16.04
N VAL A 88 22.78 -2.38 15.85
CA VAL A 88 22.12 -2.28 14.55
C VAL A 88 21.50 -0.90 14.39
N GLU A 89 21.77 -0.27 13.27
CA GLU A 89 21.17 1.00 12.85
C GLU A 89 20.53 0.83 11.49
N VAL A 90 19.21 1.00 11.42
CA VAL A 90 18.47 1.01 10.14
C VAL A 90 18.65 2.41 9.53
N THR A 91 19.20 2.46 8.33
CA THR A 91 19.49 3.70 7.60
C THR A 91 18.44 4.03 6.58
N ASN A 92 17.76 3.02 6.02
CA ASN A 92 16.68 3.20 5.09
C ASN A 92 15.69 2.02 5.17
N LEU A 93 14.41 2.33 5.11
CA LEU A 93 13.33 1.35 5.03
C LEU A 93 12.41 1.75 3.87
N ASN A 94 12.15 0.85 2.96
CA ASN A 94 11.21 1.05 1.87
C ASN A 94 10.19 -0.07 1.86
N VAL A 95 8.91 0.31 1.72
CA VAL A 95 7.77 -0.62 1.65
C VAL A 95 7.15 -0.55 0.27
N ASN A 96 6.91 -1.70 -0.33
CA ASN A 96 6.19 -1.83 -1.59
C ASN A 96 5.02 -2.80 -1.43
N ILE A 97 3.81 -2.28 -1.45
CA ILE A 97 2.57 -3.05 -1.27
C ILE A 97 2.05 -3.46 -2.64
N GLY A 98 1.75 -4.74 -2.79
CA GLY A 98 1.12 -5.28 -4.00
C GLY A 98 1.97 -5.15 -5.27
N PRO A 99 3.31 -5.36 -5.23
CA PRO A 99 4.15 -5.23 -6.42
C PRO A 99 3.63 -6.16 -7.52
N ASN A 100 3.45 -5.61 -8.71
CA ASN A 100 2.90 -6.34 -9.86
C ASN A 100 1.53 -6.99 -9.58
N ASN A 101 0.68 -6.33 -8.81
CA ASN A 101 -0.65 -6.80 -8.38
C ASN A 101 -0.64 -8.13 -7.60
N ARG A 102 0.46 -8.48 -6.93
CA ARG A 102 0.53 -9.66 -6.05
C ARG A 102 0.03 -9.32 -4.65
N ASP A 103 -0.60 -10.30 -3.97
CA ASP A 103 -1.11 -10.15 -2.60
C ASP A 103 0.00 -10.26 -1.54
N VAL A 104 1.04 -9.45 -1.70
CA VAL A 104 2.24 -9.44 -0.84
C VAL A 104 2.66 -8.01 -0.51
N VAL A 105 3.47 -7.89 0.54
CA VAL A 105 4.20 -6.68 0.90
C VAL A 105 5.68 -6.98 0.84
N SER A 106 6.44 -6.24 0.06
CA SER A 106 7.89 -6.31 0.00
C SER A 106 8.49 -5.21 0.85
N LEU A 107 9.50 -5.55 1.64
CA LEU A 107 10.25 -4.64 2.49
C LEU A 107 11.71 -4.67 2.06
N SER A 108 12.29 -3.50 1.83
CA SER A 108 13.72 -3.33 1.59
C SER A 108 14.31 -2.55 2.75
N VAL A 109 15.27 -3.14 3.43
CA VAL A 109 15.88 -2.58 4.64
C VAL A 109 17.38 -2.43 4.42
N ASP A 110 17.88 -1.20 4.47
CA ASP A 110 19.30 -0.91 4.55
C ASP A 110 19.66 -0.69 6.03
N SER A 111 20.65 -1.42 6.50
CA SER A 111 21.11 -1.28 7.88
C SER A 111 22.62 -1.32 7.96
N SER A 112 23.15 -0.71 9.01
CA SER A 112 24.53 -0.86 9.43
C SER A 112 24.59 -1.52 10.80
N ALA A 113 25.55 -2.42 10.99
CA ALA A 113 25.79 -3.04 12.27
C ALA A 113 27.24 -2.80 12.70
N LYS A 114 27.44 -2.45 13.96
CA LYS A 114 28.77 -2.35 14.58
C LYS A 114 28.93 -3.50 15.56
N ILE A 115 29.92 -4.35 15.28
CA ILE A 115 30.28 -5.45 16.16
C ILE A 115 31.52 -5.00 16.94
N ASN A 116 31.41 -4.94 18.27
CA ASN A 116 32.50 -4.63 19.17
C ASN A 116 33.01 -5.94 19.78
N ALA A 117 34.06 -6.51 19.20
CA ALA A 117 34.69 -7.73 19.70
C ALA A 117 36.10 -7.41 20.23
N PHE A 118 36.24 -7.33 21.56
CA PHE A 118 37.49 -6.94 22.26
C PHE A 118 38.09 -5.65 21.73
N LEU A 119 39.20 -5.73 21.00
CA LEU A 119 39.93 -4.56 20.45
C LEU A 119 39.56 -4.28 18.98
N LEU A 120 38.68 -5.07 18.38
CA LEU A 120 38.31 -4.93 16.99
C LEU A 120 36.89 -4.39 16.84
N HIS A 121 36.74 -3.37 16.01
CA HIS A 121 35.49 -2.75 15.69
C HIS A 121 35.20 -3.04 14.19
N TYR A 122 34.19 -3.86 13.92
CA TYR A 122 33.77 -4.15 12.57
C TYR A 122 32.48 -3.41 12.25
N SER A 123 32.47 -2.69 11.12
CA SER A 123 31.25 -2.14 10.56
C SER A 123 30.76 -3.06 9.43
N ILE A 124 29.53 -3.49 9.55
CA ILE A 124 28.85 -4.32 8.56
C ILE A 124 27.72 -3.50 7.97
N ARG A 125 27.64 -3.44 6.64
CA ARG A 125 26.45 -2.96 5.95
C ARG A 125 25.63 -4.15 5.49
N LEU A 126 24.35 -4.12 5.79
CA LEU A 126 23.40 -5.17 5.47
C LEU A 126 22.23 -4.59 4.70
N ILE A 127 21.98 -5.11 3.51
CA ILE A 127 20.79 -4.82 2.71
C ILE A 127 19.96 -6.10 2.68
N LEU A 128 18.70 -6.00 3.06
CA LEU A 128 17.74 -7.10 3.07
C LEU A 128 16.54 -6.73 2.22
N GLN A 129 16.11 -7.67 1.36
CA GLN A 129 14.84 -7.60 0.68
C GLN A 129 14.01 -8.81 1.09
N ILE A 130 12.92 -8.57 1.78
CA ILE A 130 12.00 -9.61 2.25
C ILE A 130 10.60 -9.37 1.67
N GLU A 131 9.82 -10.42 1.59
CA GLU A 131 8.45 -10.40 1.11
C GLU A 131 7.59 -11.24 2.03
N GLY A 132 6.40 -10.75 2.35
CA GLY A 132 5.44 -11.49 3.18
C GLY A 132 4.00 -11.24 2.76
N SER A 133 3.11 -12.18 3.12
CA SER A 133 1.67 -12.04 2.90
C SER A 133 1.05 -11.27 4.05
N PRO A 134 0.45 -10.10 3.82
CA PRO A 134 -0.22 -9.35 4.87
C PRO A 134 -1.51 -10.07 5.28
N PHE A 135 -1.88 -9.97 6.55
CA PHE A 135 -3.19 -10.37 7.04
C PHE A 135 -3.67 -9.41 8.12
N TYR A 136 -4.97 -9.18 8.16
CA TYR A 136 -5.60 -8.36 9.18
C TYR A 136 -6.11 -9.21 10.34
N ASP A 137 -5.65 -8.88 11.55
CA ASP A 137 -6.13 -9.45 12.79
C ASP A 137 -7.19 -8.51 13.39
N SER A 138 -8.46 -8.96 13.41
CA SER A 138 -9.58 -8.14 13.87
C SER A 138 -9.60 -7.95 15.40
N GLU A 139 -9.01 -8.86 16.18
CA GLU A 139 -8.94 -8.73 17.62
C GLU A 139 -7.88 -7.69 18.02
N LYS A 140 -6.71 -7.79 17.40
CA LYS A 140 -5.61 -6.86 17.63
C LYS A 140 -5.75 -5.54 16.87
N LYS A 141 -6.70 -5.49 15.91
CA LYS A 141 -6.94 -4.34 15.00
C LYS A 141 -5.65 -3.92 14.30
N ALA A 142 -4.95 -4.89 13.76
CA ALA A 142 -3.60 -4.70 13.25
C ALA A 142 -3.34 -5.58 12.03
N ILE A 143 -2.37 -5.14 11.20
CA ILE A 143 -1.88 -5.89 10.06
C ILE A 143 -0.54 -6.51 10.43
N PHE A 144 -0.42 -7.80 10.18
CA PHE A 144 0.80 -8.59 10.35
C PHE A 144 1.27 -9.13 9.01
N LEU A 145 2.52 -9.57 8.94
CA LEU A 145 3.05 -10.33 7.81
C LEU A 145 3.23 -11.80 8.19
N ARG A 146 2.85 -12.68 7.26
CA ARG A 146 3.03 -14.14 7.36
C ARG A 146 3.85 -14.64 6.17
N ASN A 147 4.41 -15.84 6.34
CA ASN A 147 5.17 -16.52 5.27
C ASN A 147 6.26 -15.61 4.69
N VAL A 148 6.99 -14.94 5.59
CA VAL A 148 8.04 -14.02 5.18
C VAL A 148 9.20 -14.81 4.57
N LYS A 149 9.63 -14.37 3.39
CA LYS A 149 10.72 -14.95 2.61
C LYS A 149 11.80 -13.90 2.36
N LEU A 150 13.04 -14.32 2.36
CA LEU A 150 14.15 -13.52 1.87
C LEU A 150 14.16 -13.57 0.34
N LEU A 151 14.11 -12.43 -0.31
CA LEU A 151 14.23 -12.31 -1.76
C LEU A 151 15.67 -12.07 -2.17
N ASP A 152 16.34 -11.19 -1.44
CA ASP A 152 17.73 -10.83 -1.69
C ASP A 152 18.40 -10.33 -0.41
N SER A 153 19.70 -10.46 -0.33
CA SER A 153 20.51 -9.93 0.75
C SER A 153 21.93 -9.62 0.29
N ASN A 154 22.46 -8.52 0.78
CA ASN A 154 23.85 -8.15 0.55
C ASN A 154 24.51 -7.78 1.88
N ILE A 155 25.67 -8.38 2.16
CA ILE A 155 26.51 -8.06 3.30
C ILE A 155 27.84 -7.50 2.79
N ASN A 156 28.23 -6.36 3.32
CA ASN A 156 29.56 -5.80 3.13
C ASN A 156 30.20 -5.62 4.52
N ALA A 157 31.29 -6.33 4.75
CA ALA A 157 31.99 -6.34 6.03
C ALA A 157 33.51 -6.30 5.79
N GLY A 158 34.12 -5.13 5.92
CA GLY A 158 35.59 -5.00 5.94
C GLY A 158 36.31 -5.57 4.72
N GLY A 159 35.73 -5.44 3.51
CA GLY A 159 36.25 -6.02 2.26
C GLY A 159 35.65 -7.36 1.87
N PHE A 160 34.84 -7.97 2.72
CA PHE A 160 34.03 -9.13 2.36
C PHE A 160 32.68 -8.67 1.81
N ASN A 161 32.32 -9.15 0.61
CA ASN A 161 31.01 -8.99 0.00
C ASN A 161 30.36 -10.36 -0.17
N GLY A 162 29.18 -10.53 0.39
CA GLY A 162 28.46 -11.80 0.33
C GLY A 162 26.96 -11.62 0.45
N ASN A 163 26.23 -12.72 0.38
CA ASN A 163 24.81 -12.73 0.70
C ASN A 163 24.52 -13.64 1.89
N LEU A 164 23.37 -13.45 2.51
CA LEU A 164 22.92 -14.22 3.67
C LEU A 164 22.31 -15.57 3.30
N ALA A 165 22.31 -15.97 2.04
CA ALA A 165 21.67 -17.23 1.60
C ALA A 165 22.18 -18.46 2.37
N LEU A 166 23.44 -18.42 2.85
CA LEU A 166 24.02 -19.45 3.68
C LEU A 166 23.60 -19.40 5.16
N LEU A 167 23.05 -18.26 5.62
CA LEU A 167 22.57 -18.05 6.99
C LEU A 167 21.03 -18.02 7.08
N ASP A 168 20.39 -18.36 5.99
CA ASP A 168 18.98 -18.11 5.70
C ASP A 168 18.03 -18.63 6.81
N GLY A 169 18.26 -19.82 7.33
CA GLY A 169 17.39 -20.45 8.32
C GLY A 169 17.28 -19.64 9.63
N ASN A 170 18.39 -19.25 10.24
CA ASN A 170 18.40 -18.59 11.55
C ASN A 170 17.94 -17.13 11.46
N VAL A 171 18.40 -16.39 10.45
CA VAL A 171 18.01 -15.00 10.24
C VAL A 171 16.51 -14.90 9.92
N MET A 172 16.03 -15.77 9.04
CA MET A 172 14.60 -15.81 8.70
C MET A 172 13.74 -16.27 9.87
N GLN A 173 14.22 -17.14 10.73
CA GLN A 173 13.52 -17.52 11.96
C GLN A 173 13.33 -16.31 12.89
N ILE A 174 14.38 -15.50 13.10
CA ILE A 174 14.32 -14.28 13.90
C ILE A 174 13.30 -13.30 13.29
N ILE A 175 13.40 -13.03 11.99
CA ILE A 175 12.50 -12.12 11.28
C ILE A 175 11.03 -12.60 11.37
N ASN A 176 10.80 -13.89 11.09
CA ASN A 176 9.46 -14.46 11.16
C ASN A 176 8.89 -14.42 12.59
N THR A 177 9.70 -14.72 13.61
CA THR A 177 9.29 -14.66 15.00
C THR A 177 8.93 -13.23 15.41
N PHE A 178 9.76 -12.24 15.01
CA PHE A 178 9.48 -10.83 15.28
C PHE A 178 8.18 -10.37 14.60
N LEU A 179 8.01 -10.62 13.30
CA LEU A 179 6.86 -10.18 12.54
C LEU A 179 5.56 -10.91 12.89
N ALA A 180 5.66 -12.11 13.48
CA ALA A 180 4.49 -12.85 13.97
C ALA A 180 3.82 -12.20 15.18
N VAL A 181 4.58 -11.50 16.01
CA VAL A 181 4.09 -10.85 17.24
C VAL A 181 4.02 -9.33 17.13
N ASN A 182 4.81 -8.74 16.25
CA ASN A 182 4.84 -7.29 16.02
C ASN A 182 4.10 -6.95 14.72
N PRO A 183 3.00 -6.17 14.79
CA PRO A 183 2.25 -5.79 13.61
C PRO A 183 3.04 -4.78 12.78
N VAL A 184 2.97 -4.90 11.45
CA VAL A 184 3.54 -3.89 10.54
C VAL A 184 2.72 -2.60 10.53
N TYR A 185 1.44 -2.69 10.91
CA TYR A 185 0.57 -1.53 11.10
C TYR A 185 -0.52 -1.82 12.13
N LYS A 186 -0.80 -0.87 13.01
CA LYS A 186 -1.91 -0.92 13.96
C LYS A 186 -2.89 0.21 13.67
N LEU A 187 -4.20 -0.11 13.62
CA LEU A 187 -5.22 0.89 13.41
C LEU A 187 -5.22 1.91 14.55
N ASP A 188 -5.18 3.19 14.20
CA ASP A 188 -5.32 4.26 15.18
C ASP A 188 -6.79 4.41 15.59
N THR A 189 -7.17 3.73 16.64
CA THR A 189 -8.53 3.80 17.20
C THR A 189 -8.79 5.05 18.02
N SER A 190 -7.84 5.98 18.16
CA SER A 190 -8.10 7.31 18.73
C SER A 190 -8.92 8.17 17.78
N ILE A 191 -8.85 7.88 16.47
CA ILE A 191 -9.66 8.54 15.44
C ILE A 191 -11.08 7.96 15.48
N PRO A 192 -12.14 8.75 15.76
CA PRO A 192 -13.51 8.24 15.96
C PRO A 192 -14.03 7.40 14.79
N LYS A 193 -13.72 7.81 13.55
CA LYS A 193 -14.09 7.07 12.34
C LYS A 193 -13.42 5.68 12.31
N VAL A 194 -12.14 5.59 12.63
CA VAL A 194 -11.39 4.32 12.66
C VAL A 194 -11.88 3.45 13.80
N ALA A 195 -12.15 4.04 14.98
CA ALA A 195 -12.71 3.32 16.11
C ALA A 195 -14.06 2.67 15.79
N LEU A 196 -14.93 3.38 15.06
CA LEU A 196 -16.23 2.82 14.64
C LEU A 196 -16.03 1.66 13.64
N LEU A 197 -15.18 1.85 12.67
CA LEU A 197 -14.89 0.86 11.63
C LEU A 197 -14.24 -0.41 12.19
N SER A 198 -13.36 -0.25 13.15
CA SER A 198 -12.66 -1.38 13.80
C SER A 198 -13.58 -2.30 14.61
N LYS A 199 -14.85 -1.91 14.82
CA LYS A 199 -15.89 -2.75 15.46
C LYS A 199 -16.61 -3.64 14.44
N LEU A 200 -16.47 -3.36 13.14
CA LEU A 200 -17.07 -4.16 12.09
C LEU A 200 -16.15 -5.33 11.71
N PRO A 201 -16.71 -6.46 11.28
CA PRO A 201 -15.91 -7.47 10.62
C PRO A 201 -15.37 -6.91 9.30
N LEU A 202 -14.05 -6.88 9.15
CA LEU A 202 -13.39 -6.32 7.98
C LEU A 202 -12.71 -7.41 7.16
N ASN A 203 -12.86 -7.34 5.85
CA ASN A 203 -12.04 -8.04 4.87
C ASN A 203 -10.89 -7.14 4.42
N MET A 204 -9.77 -7.75 4.05
CA MET A 204 -8.60 -7.07 3.56
C MET A 204 -8.38 -7.41 2.08
N LYS A 205 -7.93 -6.43 1.31
CA LYS A 205 -7.47 -6.61 -0.07
C LYS A 205 -6.16 -5.83 -0.28
N VAL A 206 -5.19 -6.47 -0.88
CA VAL A 206 -3.98 -5.82 -1.36
C VAL A 206 -4.23 -5.29 -2.76
N VAL A 207 -3.82 -4.06 -3.01
CA VAL A 207 -3.77 -3.45 -4.34
C VAL A 207 -2.41 -2.80 -4.49
N GLU A 208 -2.00 -2.47 -5.69
CA GLU A 208 -0.74 -1.79 -5.92
C GLU A 208 -0.67 -0.47 -5.13
N GLY A 209 0.37 -0.33 -4.31
CA GLY A 209 0.62 0.81 -3.44
C GLY A 209 -0.28 0.94 -2.20
N ALA A 210 -1.22 0.01 -1.96
CA ALA A 210 -2.09 0.11 -0.79
C ALA A 210 -2.70 -1.21 -0.32
N ILE A 211 -2.95 -1.30 0.99
CA ILE A 211 -3.83 -2.30 1.61
C ILE A 211 -5.17 -1.62 1.92
N LYS A 212 -6.26 -2.23 1.50
CA LYS A 212 -7.62 -1.72 1.69
C LYS A 212 -8.42 -2.63 2.60
N LEU A 213 -9.15 -2.04 3.55
CA LEU A 213 -10.11 -2.74 4.40
C LEU A 213 -11.54 -2.41 3.99
N PHE A 214 -12.39 -3.43 3.95
CA PHE A 214 -13.79 -3.34 3.58
C PHE A 214 -14.66 -4.00 4.65
N PRO A 215 -15.88 -3.48 4.92
CA PRO A 215 -16.83 -4.19 5.75
C PRO A 215 -17.18 -5.55 5.12
N ARG A 216 -17.30 -6.55 5.97
CA ARG A 216 -17.82 -7.86 5.59
C ARG A 216 -19.32 -7.86 5.87
N PHE A 217 -20.10 -7.82 4.82
CA PHE A 217 -21.56 -7.97 4.89
C PHE A 217 -21.96 -9.41 4.64
#